data_19a9d6c62f910a5891ac5e8c437693e2
#
_entry.id   19a9d6c62f910a5891ac5e8c437693e2
#
_cell.length_a   1.000
_cell.length_b   1.000
_cell.length_c   1.000
_cell.angle_alpha   90.00
_cell.angle_beta   90.00
_cell.angle_gamma   90.00
#
_symmetry.space_group_name_H-M   'P 1'
#
loop_
_entity.id
_entity.type
_entity.pdbx_description
1 polymer ?
#
loop_
_entity_poly.entity_id
_entity_poly.type
_entity_poly.pdbx_seq_one_letter_code
_entity_poly.pdbx_strand_id
1 'polypeptide(L)'
;MKRLVLIGFLGLAGCANGPAFLQPAANVKPEGSTVTTVAPPADARTEDAFDTTTDEERAAAVATPEPAGERSLGTTVATLGSPTDPGIWMDTPLVSSVTQGRVEAANGKSVNLELRPIEGPATAGSRISLPALRLLEVGLAGLHTLTVYAK
;
A
#
# COMPACT_ATOMS: atom_id res chain seq x y z
N MET A 1 -64.16 45.45 15.63
CA MET A 1 -64.22 46.00 14.27
C MET A 1 -63.24 45.29 13.44
N LYS A 2 -63.71 44.31 12.67
CA LYS A 2 -63.64 44.20 11.20
C LYS A 2 -62.24 44.54 10.66
N ARG A 3 -61.47 43.63 10.03
CA ARG A 3 -61.72 43.06 8.70
C ARG A 3 -60.88 41.82 8.42
N LEU A 4 -61.58 40.85 7.94
CA LEU A 4 -61.18 39.70 7.19
C LEU A 4 -60.57 40.12 5.82
N VAL A 5 -59.48 39.65 5.44
CA VAL A 5 -59.10 39.55 4.01
C VAL A 5 -58.42 38.21 3.73
N LEU A 6 -59.16 37.47 2.97
CA LEU A 6 -58.81 36.19 2.36
C LEU A 6 -58.33 36.46 0.94
N ILE A 7 -57.18 36.06 0.54
CA ILE A 7 -56.69 35.92 -0.84
C ILE A 7 -55.44 35.03 -0.73
N GLY A 8 -55.25 33.89 -1.35
CA GLY A 8 -55.67 33.39 -2.62
C GLY A 8 -54.51 32.47 -3.04
N PHE A 9 -54.87 31.22 -3.27
CA PHE A 9 -53.98 30.17 -3.83
C PHE A 9 -53.29 30.64 -5.10
N LEU A 10 -52.00 30.34 -5.24
CA LEU A 10 -51.46 29.94 -6.55
C LEU A 10 -50.28 28.98 -6.35
N GLY A 11 -50.48 27.73 -6.73
CA GLY A 11 -49.45 26.73 -6.81
C GLY A 11 -48.50 27.01 -7.98
N LEU A 12 -47.23 26.88 -7.72
CA LEU A 12 -46.26 26.62 -8.78
C LEU A 12 -45.49 25.34 -8.43
N ALA A 13 -45.85 24.28 -9.12
CA ALA A 13 -44.97 23.14 -9.25
C ALA A 13 -43.73 23.56 -10.02
N GLY A 14 -42.62 23.81 -9.30
CA GLY A 14 -41.31 24.04 -9.87
C GLY A 14 -40.50 22.77 -9.78
N CYS A 15 -40.27 22.12 -10.90
CA CYS A 15 -39.30 21.07 -11.06
C CYS A 15 -37.93 21.58 -10.62
N ALA A 16 -37.50 21.22 -9.41
CA ALA A 16 -36.13 21.43 -8.96
C ALA A 16 -35.24 20.33 -9.53
N ASN A 17 -34.93 20.45 -10.80
CA ASN A 17 -33.75 19.79 -11.35
C ASN A 17 -32.55 20.71 -11.05
N GLY A 18 -32.14 20.74 -9.78
CA GLY A 18 -30.93 21.44 -9.37
C GLY A 18 -29.73 20.77 -10.02
N PRO A 19 -28.73 21.56 -10.48
CA PRO A 19 -27.51 20.99 -11.02
C PRO A 19 -26.87 20.13 -9.92
N ALA A 20 -26.46 18.91 -10.29
CA ALA A 20 -25.79 17.93 -9.46
C ALA A 20 -24.38 18.38 -9.02
N PHE A 21 -24.26 19.62 -8.56
CA PHE A 21 -23.00 20.30 -8.25
C PHE A 21 -22.68 20.36 -6.75
N LEU A 22 -23.60 19.88 -5.92
CA LEU A 22 -23.43 19.86 -4.48
C LEU A 22 -23.77 18.47 -3.89
N GLN A 23 -23.33 17.42 -4.57
CA GLN A 23 -23.16 16.17 -3.87
C GLN A 23 -21.88 16.34 -3.04
N PRO A 24 -21.95 16.22 -1.70
CA PRO A 24 -20.74 16.03 -0.93
C PRO A 24 -20.03 14.85 -1.57
N ALA A 25 -18.75 15.05 -1.90
CA ALA A 25 -17.91 14.00 -2.43
C ALA A 25 -18.16 12.77 -1.55
N ALA A 26 -18.76 11.75 -2.14
CA ALA A 26 -18.85 10.46 -1.51
C ALA A 26 -17.42 10.17 -1.08
N ASN A 27 -17.27 9.93 0.20
CA ASN A 27 -16.03 9.54 0.82
C ASN A 27 -15.52 8.35 0.01
N VAL A 28 -14.71 8.63 -1.00
CA VAL A 28 -13.95 7.62 -1.71
C VAL A 28 -12.96 7.15 -0.67
N LYS A 29 -13.42 6.20 0.15
CA LYS A 29 -12.51 5.29 0.84
C LYS A 29 -11.49 4.92 -0.22
N PRO A 30 -10.19 5.18 -0.02
CA PRO A 30 -9.21 4.66 -0.93
C PRO A 30 -9.45 3.15 -0.95
N GLU A 31 -10.03 2.66 -2.05
CA GLU A 31 -9.99 1.25 -2.35
C GLU A 31 -8.51 0.94 -2.36
N GLY A 32 -8.05 0.39 -1.25
CA GLY A 32 -6.76 -0.25 -1.21
C GLY A 32 -6.77 -1.15 -2.43
N SER A 33 -5.85 -0.92 -3.35
CA SER A 33 -5.64 -1.80 -4.48
C SER A 33 -5.67 -3.19 -3.90
N THR A 34 -6.73 -3.93 -4.21
CA THR A 34 -6.78 -5.35 -3.93
C THR A 34 -5.76 -5.98 -4.86
N VAL A 35 -4.51 -5.94 -4.40
CA VAL A 35 -3.44 -6.68 -5.00
C VAL A 35 -3.90 -8.12 -4.99
N THR A 36 -4.32 -8.62 -6.13
CA THR A 36 -4.69 -10.02 -6.28
C THR A 36 -3.40 -10.82 -6.26
N THR A 37 -2.94 -11.11 -5.06
CA THR A 37 -1.70 -11.82 -4.81
C THR A 37 -1.89 -13.28 -5.24
N VAL A 38 -1.44 -13.61 -6.43
CA VAL A 38 -1.55 -14.97 -6.98
C VAL A 38 -0.41 -15.80 -6.40
N ALA A 39 -0.76 -16.95 -5.77
CA ALA A 39 0.24 -17.87 -5.27
C ALA A 39 1.06 -18.48 -6.42
N PRO A 40 2.37 -18.69 -6.25
CA PRO A 40 3.19 -19.37 -7.23
C PRO A 40 2.67 -20.79 -7.53
N PRO A 41 2.88 -21.29 -8.76
CA PRO A 41 2.53 -22.68 -9.10
C PRO A 41 3.26 -23.68 -8.19
N ALA A 42 2.63 -24.80 -7.89
CA ALA A 42 3.21 -25.84 -7.02
C ALA A 42 4.48 -26.49 -7.61
N ASP A 43 4.68 -26.38 -8.89
CA ASP A 43 5.83 -26.87 -9.65
C ASP A 43 6.89 -25.78 -9.95
N ALA A 44 6.73 -24.57 -9.37
CA ALA A 44 7.72 -23.51 -9.52
C ALA A 44 9.12 -23.99 -9.09
N ARG A 45 10.11 -23.72 -9.95
CA ARG A 45 11.51 -24.10 -9.74
C ARG A 45 12.51 -22.96 -9.96
N THR A 46 12.06 -21.87 -10.54
CA THR A 46 12.89 -20.71 -10.88
C THR A 46 12.38 -19.48 -10.16
N GLU A 47 13.24 -18.48 -9.96
CA GLU A 47 12.87 -17.22 -9.37
C GLU A 47 11.74 -16.51 -10.15
N ASP A 48 11.73 -16.63 -11.48
CA ASP A 48 10.66 -16.07 -12.30
C ASP A 48 9.32 -16.77 -12.08
N ALA A 49 9.35 -18.08 -11.82
CA ALA A 49 8.13 -18.84 -11.53
C ALA A 49 7.57 -18.53 -10.11
N PHE A 50 8.41 -18.09 -9.19
CA PHE A 50 8.00 -17.65 -7.86
C PHE A 50 7.56 -16.19 -7.83
N ASP A 51 8.00 -15.37 -8.79
CA ASP A 51 7.64 -13.96 -8.89
C ASP A 51 6.32 -13.80 -9.67
N THR A 52 5.22 -13.80 -8.96
CA THR A 52 3.87 -13.65 -9.54
C THR A 52 3.36 -12.22 -9.54
N THR A 53 4.23 -11.24 -9.28
CA THR A 53 3.86 -9.83 -9.31
C THR A 53 3.57 -9.34 -10.73
N THR A 54 2.58 -8.47 -10.87
CA THR A 54 2.25 -7.83 -12.16
C THR A 54 3.18 -6.65 -12.44
N ASP A 55 3.21 -6.20 -13.69
CA ASP A 55 4.00 -5.02 -14.07
C ASP A 55 3.49 -3.76 -13.38
N GLU A 56 2.18 -3.65 -13.12
CA GLU A 56 1.57 -2.56 -12.39
C GLU A 56 1.99 -2.55 -10.93
N GLU A 57 2.04 -3.72 -10.28
CA GLU A 57 2.51 -3.86 -8.90
C GLU A 57 3.98 -3.47 -8.77
N ARG A 58 4.81 -3.91 -9.71
CA ARG A 58 6.24 -3.53 -9.74
C ARG A 58 6.42 -2.05 -9.97
N ALA A 59 5.67 -1.46 -10.90
CA ALA A 59 5.72 -0.02 -11.18
C ALA A 59 5.28 0.80 -9.96
N ALA A 60 4.22 0.38 -9.27
CA ALA A 60 3.76 1.03 -8.04
C ALA A 60 4.78 0.90 -6.90
N ALA A 61 5.44 -0.25 -6.80
CA ALA A 61 6.44 -0.50 -5.77
C ALA A 61 7.69 0.37 -5.92
N VAL A 62 8.11 0.67 -7.15
CA VAL A 62 9.29 1.53 -7.41
C VAL A 62 8.92 2.99 -7.60
N ALA A 63 7.63 3.35 -7.59
CA ALA A 63 7.21 4.74 -7.69
C ALA A 63 7.83 5.56 -6.56
N THR A 64 8.36 6.73 -6.90
CA THR A 64 8.92 7.64 -5.91
C THR A 64 7.82 8.05 -4.93
N PRO A 65 7.97 7.76 -3.64
CA PRO A 65 6.98 8.16 -2.65
C PRO A 65 6.96 9.68 -2.53
N GLU A 66 5.78 10.25 -2.33
CA GLU A 66 5.71 11.63 -1.87
C GLU A 66 6.32 11.71 -0.47
N PRO A 67 7.28 12.62 -0.22
CA PRO A 67 8.03 12.67 1.04
C PRO A 67 7.19 13.07 2.26
N ALA A 68 5.92 13.39 2.08
CA ALA A 68 5.02 13.80 3.15
C ALA A 68 4.55 12.59 3.97
N GLY A 69 5.13 12.43 5.16
CA GLY A 69 4.64 11.52 6.18
C GLY A 69 5.48 10.27 6.45
N GLU A 70 6.56 10.01 5.71
CA GLU A 70 7.43 8.88 6.02
C GLU A 70 8.21 9.08 7.32
N ARG A 71 8.19 8.07 8.17
CA ARG A 71 8.97 8.01 9.40
C ARG A 71 10.02 6.92 9.29
N SER A 72 11.29 7.27 9.45
CA SER A 72 12.35 6.27 9.52
C SER A 72 12.20 5.39 10.77
N LEU A 73 12.23 4.09 10.58
CA LEU A 73 12.22 3.08 11.63
C LEU A 73 13.64 2.59 11.97
N GLY A 74 14.63 3.02 11.18
CA GLY A 74 16.03 2.60 11.33
C GLY A 74 16.45 1.58 10.27
N THR A 75 17.53 0.87 10.57
CA THR A 75 18.11 -0.14 9.68
C THR A 75 17.88 -1.54 10.22
N THR A 76 17.75 -2.48 9.31
CA THR A 76 17.67 -3.91 9.63
C THR A 76 18.50 -4.71 8.66
N VAL A 77 18.88 -5.92 9.07
CA VAL A 77 19.49 -6.90 8.19
C VAL A 77 18.40 -7.85 7.73
N ALA A 78 18.21 -7.94 6.42
CA ALA A 78 17.16 -8.75 5.82
C ALA A 78 17.71 -9.91 5.02
N THR A 79 16.98 -11.02 5.04
CA THR A 79 17.21 -12.20 4.20
C THR A 79 16.00 -12.44 3.31
N LEU A 80 16.18 -13.27 2.27
CA LEU A 80 15.04 -13.76 1.50
C LEU A 80 14.06 -14.51 2.43
N GLY A 81 12.79 -14.12 2.38
CA GLY A 81 11.69 -14.81 3.02
C GLY A 81 11.23 -16.02 2.21
N SER A 82 10.02 -16.54 2.54
CA SER A 82 9.46 -17.65 1.77
C SER A 82 9.17 -17.24 0.32
N PRO A 83 9.74 -17.90 -0.68
CA PRO A 83 9.46 -17.59 -2.08
C PRO A 83 8.03 -18.00 -2.50
N THR A 84 7.37 -18.85 -1.71
CA THR A 84 5.98 -19.25 -1.96
C THR A 84 4.96 -18.28 -1.37
N ASP A 85 5.41 -17.28 -0.59
CA ASP A 85 4.54 -16.22 -0.07
C ASP A 85 4.55 -15.04 -1.07
N PRO A 86 3.47 -14.88 -1.83
CA PRO A 86 3.43 -13.95 -2.95
C PRO A 86 3.31 -12.50 -2.50
N GLY A 87 3.59 -11.56 -3.42
CA GLY A 87 3.47 -10.13 -3.19
C GLY A 87 4.77 -9.45 -2.78
N ILE A 88 4.69 -8.15 -2.54
CA ILE A 88 5.81 -7.28 -2.20
C ILE A 88 5.71 -6.88 -0.73
N TRP A 89 6.44 -7.56 0.13
CA TRP A 89 6.34 -7.43 1.59
C TRP A 89 7.68 -7.60 2.31
N MET A 90 7.70 -7.18 3.57
CA MET A 90 8.80 -7.40 4.50
C MET A 90 8.26 -7.73 5.89
N ASP A 91 8.67 -8.86 6.42
CA ASP A 91 8.45 -9.25 7.83
C ASP A 91 9.57 -8.63 8.67
N THR A 92 9.19 -7.79 9.65
CA THR A 92 10.17 -7.04 10.46
C THR A 92 9.66 -6.80 11.88
N PRO A 93 10.54 -6.85 12.89
CA PRO A 93 10.18 -6.49 14.26
C PRO A 93 10.12 -4.97 14.49
N LEU A 94 10.38 -4.15 13.46
CA LEU A 94 10.38 -2.69 13.57
C LEU A 94 8.96 -2.10 13.56
N VAL A 95 7.94 -2.90 13.25
CA VAL A 95 6.53 -2.50 13.28
C VAL A 95 5.74 -3.40 14.20
N SER A 96 4.65 -2.88 14.79
CA SER A 96 3.76 -3.63 15.68
C SER A 96 2.43 -4.02 15.02
N SER A 97 2.18 -3.52 13.82
CA SER A 97 1.01 -3.83 13.00
C SER A 97 1.36 -3.75 11.54
N VAL A 98 0.57 -4.43 10.70
CA VAL A 98 0.72 -4.34 9.24
C VAL A 98 0.54 -2.88 8.81
N THR A 99 1.52 -2.35 8.09
CA THR A 99 1.51 -0.97 7.61
C THR A 99 2.21 -0.85 6.27
N GLN A 100 1.85 0.16 5.50
CA GLN A 100 2.58 0.49 4.29
C GLN A 100 3.90 1.18 4.64
N GLY A 101 4.95 0.82 3.93
CA GLY A 101 6.25 1.39 4.15
C GLY A 101 7.10 1.40 2.89
N ARG A 102 8.34 1.76 3.07
CA ARG A 102 9.38 1.75 2.04
C ARG A 102 10.67 1.22 2.64
N VAL A 103 11.39 0.48 1.86
CA VAL A 103 12.76 0.07 2.20
C VAL A 103 13.73 0.61 1.17
N GLU A 104 14.94 0.90 1.61
CA GLU A 104 16.02 1.43 0.79
C GLU A 104 17.29 0.60 1.01
N ALA A 105 17.90 0.18 -0.09
CA ALA A 105 19.14 -0.58 -0.07
C ALA A 105 20.37 0.34 -0.21
N ALA A 106 21.55 -0.18 0.12
CA ALA A 106 22.81 0.57 0.06
C ALA A 106 23.17 1.09 -1.36
N ASN A 107 22.58 0.52 -2.41
CA ASN A 107 22.74 0.97 -3.79
C ASN A 107 21.83 2.17 -4.15
N GLY A 108 21.04 2.68 -3.20
CA GLY A 108 20.08 3.78 -3.39
C GLY A 108 18.75 3.38 -4.02
N LYS A 109 18.55 2.10 -4.35
CA LYS A 109 17.24 1.61 -4.82
C LYS A 109 16.27 1.51 -3.65
N SER A 110 15.03 1.87 -3.90
CA SER A 110 13.98 1.79 -2.89
C SER A 110 12.72 1.15 -3.43
N VAL A 111 11.97 0.49 -2.55
CA VAL A 111 10.75 -0.23 -2.89
C VAL A 111 9.68 0.06 -1.83
N ASN A 112 8.49 0.44 -2.28
CA ASN A 112 7.30 0.51 -1.45
C ASN A 112 6.74 -0.89 -1.25
N LEU A 113 6.42 -1.24 -0.01
CA LEU A 113 5.97 -2.58 0.32
C LEU A 113 5.13 -2.59 1.60
N GLU A 114 4.51 -3.73 1.85
CA GLU A 114 3.82 -3.99 3.11
C GLU A 114 4.83 -4.43 4.17
N LEU A 115 4.87 -3.71 5.28
CA LEU A 115 5.61 -4.09 6.48
C LEU A 115 4.70 -4.93 7.38
N ARG A 116 5.12 -6.14 7.70
CA ARG A 116 4.40 -7.08 8.54
C ARG A 116 5.14 -7.30 9.85
N PRO A 117 4.45 -7.25 11.01
CA PRO A 117 5.10 -7.46 12.29
C PRO A 117 5.52 -8.92 12.48
N ILE A 118 6.71 -9.12 13.03
CA ILE A 118 7.14 -10.38 13.60
C ILE A 118 7.59 -10.18 15.04
N GLU A 119 7.45 -11.20 15.85
CA GLU A 119 7.90 -11.15 17.23
C GLU A 119 9.43 -11.15 17.31
N GLY A 120 9.95 -10.41 18.27
CA GLY A 120 11.38 -10.35 18.56
C GLY A 120 11.88 -8.93 18.87
N PRO A 121 13.12 -8.82 19.32
CA PRO A 121 13.74 -7.51 19.50
C PRO A 121 13.96 -6.81 18.15
N ALA A 122 14.01 -5.48 18.14
CA ALA A 122 14.23 -4.69 16.92
C ALA A 122 15.52 -5.08 16.16
N THR A 123 16.44 -5.77 16.84
CA THR A 123 17.71 -6.26 16.27
C THR A 123 17.64 -7.68 15.69
N ALA A 124 16.47 -8.34 15.75
CA ALA A 124 16.34 -9.74 15.32
C ALA A 124 16.50 -9.96 13.81
N GLY A 125 16.61 -8.90 13.02
CA GLY A 125 16.64 -8.99 11.57
C GLY A 125 15.25 -9.12 10.96
N SER A 126 15.20 -9.18 9.64
CA SER A 126 13.97 -9.16 8.87
C SER A 126 14.00 -10.17 7.73
N ARG A 127 12.83 -10.46 7.16
CA ARG A 127 12.69 -11.27 5.94
C ARG A 127 11.97 -10.44 4.90
N ILE A 128 12.40 -10.52 3.66
CA ILE A 128 11.86 -9.74 2.56
C ILE A 128 11.47 -10.65 1.40
N SER A 129 10.40 -10.29 0.70
CA SER A 129 9.90 -11.10 -0.42
C SER A 129 10.87 -11.10 -1.60
N LEU A 130 10.79 -12.17 -2.40
CA LEU A 130 11.60 -12.33 -3.60
C LEU A 130 11.41 -11.18 -4.60
N PRO A 131 10.17 -10.75 -4.93
CA PRO A 131 9.96 -9.61 -5.82
C PRO A 131 10.59 -8.31 -5.30
N ALA A 132 10.53 -8.06 -3.99
CA ALA A 132 11.13 -6.87 -3.40
C ALA A 132 12.67 -6.86 -3.55
N LEU A 133 13.34 -7.99 -3.32
CA LEU A 133 14.79 -8.09 -3.54
C LEU A 133 15.17 -7.87 -5.00
N ARG A 134 14.39 -8.38 -5.94
CA ARG A 134 14.61 -8.15 -7.38
C ARG A 134 14.48 -6.67 -7.74
N LEU A 135 13.46 -6.00 -7.22
CA LEU A 135 13.25 -4.56 -7.46
C LEU A 135 14.33 -3.68 -6.80
N LEU A 136 14.87 -4.12 -5.67
CA LEU A 136 16.02 -3.46 -5.03
C LEU A 136 17.33 -3.70 -5.80
N GLU A 137 17.33 -4.59 -6.79
CA GLU A 137 18.53 -4.99 -7.55
C GLU A 137 19.67 -5.46 -6.63
N VAL A 138 19.34 -6.20 -5.60
CA VAL A 138 20.27 -6.88 -4.72
C VAL A 138 20.18 -8.39 -4.93
N GLY A 139 21.21 -9.13 -4.55
CA GLY A 139 21.22 -10.59 -4.72
C GLY A 139 20.09 -11.26 -3.91
N LEU A 140 19.59 -12.41 -4.39
CA LEU A 140 18.59 -13.20 -3.67
C LEU A 140 19.19 -13.97 -2.49
N ALA A 141 20.50 -14.19 -2.50
CA ALA A 141 21.22 -14.86 -1.43
C ALA A 141 22.00 -13.87 -0.57
N GLY A 142 22.10 -14.18 0.72
CA GLY A 142 22.90 -13.41 1.66
C GLY A 142 22.08 -12.51 2.59
N LEU A 143 22.80 -11.58 3.19
CA LEU A 143 22.28 -10.61 4.15
C LEU A 143 22.36 -9.21 3.55
N HIS A 144 21.26 -8.50 3.56
CA HIS A 144 21.16 -7.15 3.00
C HIS A 144 20.80 -6.15 4.09
N THR A 145 21.63 -5.13 4.27
CA THR A 145 21.31 -4.02 5.17
C THR A 145 20.34 -3.09 4.44
N LEU A 146 19.16 -2.90 5.01
CA LEU A 146 18.09 -2.07 4.47
C LEU A 146 17.68 -1.00 5.48
N THR A 147 17.43 0.21 5.01
CA THR A 147 16.79 1.26 5.80
C THR A 147 15.28 1.16 5.61
N VAL A 148 14.53 1.21 6.70
CA VAL A 148 13.08 0.99 6.71
C VAL A 148 12.36 2.28 7.10
N TYR A 149 11.32 2.59 6.36
CA TYR A 149 10.44 3.73 6.58
C TYR A 149 8.99 3.26 6.65
N ALA A 150 8.21 3.77 7.60
CA ALA A 150 6.75 3.59 7.67
C ALA A 150 6.06 4.86 7.15
N LYS A 151 4.92 4.64 6.48
CA LYS A 151 4.01 5.72 6.03
C LYS A 151 2.95 6.02 7.07
#